data_c831e479dbb073cfbd7cc7de7963f66b
#
_entry.id   c831e479dbb073cfbd7cc7de7963f66b
#
_cell.length_a   1.000
_cell.length_b   1.000
_cell.length_c   1.000
_cell.angle_alpha   90.00
_cell.angle_beta   90.00
_cell.angle_gamma   90.00
#
_symmetry.space_group_name_H-M   'P 1'
#
loop_
_entity.id
_entity.type
_entity.pdbx_description
1 polymer ?
#
loop_
_entity_poly.entity_id
_entity_poly.type
_entity_poly.pdbx_seq_one_letter_code
_entity_poly.pdbx_strand_id
1 'polypeptide(L)'
;DINDLESQFKGYDFCFHLAAGVGVQYIMDNLSDSLLTNIQGTHIVFEACKENNIPVLITSTSEIYGTSKEESWDEETKSLIGPTTKLRWSYAVSKMIDEFLALSEFEAGNLKPIIVRLFNTIGPNQVSDYGMVVPRFVESALKDEDIVIHGDGSQTRSFTWVGDVIEYFLKLAELKRFGEIYNIGQTEEISIKNL
;
A
#
# COMPACT_ATOMS: atom_id res chain seq x y z
N ASP A 1 -0.72 -6.65 -21.35
CA ASP A 1 -1.66 -6.16 -22.36
C ASP A 1 -3.06 -6.05 -21.76
N ILE A 2 -3.75 -4.91 -21.93
CA ILE A 2 -5.08 -4.66 -21.36
C ILE A 2 -6.11 -5.70 -21.85
N ASN A 3 -6.08 -6.04 -23.13
CA ASN A 3 -7.02 -6.99 -23.74
C ASN A 3 -6.88 -8.42 -23.18
N ASP A 4 -5.68 -8.78 -22.73
CA ASP A 4 -5.41 -10.08 -22.11
C ASP A 4 -6.02 -10.11 -20.70
N LEU A 5 -5.83 -9.05 -19.91
CA LEU A 5 -6.34 -8.95 -18.55
C LEU A 5 -7.88 -8.90 -18.51
N GLU A 6 -8.53 -8.16 -19.40
CA GLU A 6 -9.99 -8.12 -19.54
C GLU A 6 -10.59 -9.50 -19.77
N SER A 7 -9.94 -10.30 -20.62
CA SER A 7 -10.41 -11.68 -20.89
C SER A 7 -10.27 -12.60 -19.69
N GLN A 8 -9.22 -12.41 -18.89
CA GLN A 8 -8.95 -13.20 -17.69
C GLN A 8 -9.90 -12.87 -16.53
N PHE A 9 -10.48 -11.67 -16.50
CA PHE A 9 -11.39 -11.25 -15.43
C PHE A 9 -12.81 -11.78 -15.55
N LYS A 10 -13.16 -12.38 -16.69
CA LYS A 10 -14.49 -12.94 -16.91
C LYS A 10 -14.85 -14.04 -15.90
N GLY A 11 -16.00 -13.88 -15.24
CA GLY A 11 -16.54 -14.87 -14.32
C GLY A 11 -16.01 -14.75 -12.88
N TYR A 12 -15.25 -13.72 -12.57
CA TYR A 12 -14.87 -13.38 -11.20
C TYR A 12 -15.81 -12.33 -10.60
N ASP A 13 -16.02 -12.39 -9.29
CA ASP A 13 -16.95 -11.54 -8.55
C ASP A 13 -16.29 -10.33 -7.90
N PHE A 14 -14.96 -10.38 -7.70
CA PHE A 14 -14.21 -9.35 -6.98
C PHE A 14 -12.73 -9.38 -7.35
N CYS A 15 -12.08 -8.21 -7.41
CA CYS A 15 -10.66 -8.07 -7.63
C CYS A 15 -9.95 -7.52 -6.38
N PHE A 16 -8.88 -8.16 -5.95
CA PHE A 16 -7.94 -7.63 -4.96
C PHE A 16 -6.67 -7.19 -5.68
N HIS A 17 -6.54 -5.89 -5.94
CA HIS A 17 -5.35 -5.34 -6.59
C HIS A 17 -4.28 -5.01 -5.56
N LEU A 18 -3.38 -5.95 -5.33
CA LEU A 18 -2.29 -5.87 -4.35
C LEU A 18 -0.92 -5.64 -5.01
N ALA A 19 -0.86 -5.70 -6.34
CA ALA A 19 0.37 -5.60 -7.11
C ALA A 19 0.84 -4.13 -7.18
N ALA A 20 2.06 -3.90 -6.73
CA ALA A 20 2.78 -2.63 -6.87
C ALA A 20 4.29 -2.85 -6.74
N GLY A 21 5.08 -1.96 -7.33
CA GLY A 21 6.48 -1.84 -6.97
C GLY A 21 6.59 -1.24 -5.57
N VAL A 22 7.05 -2.02 -4.59
CA VAL A 22 7.14 -1.61 -3.19
C VAL A 22 8.58 -1.74 -2.67
N GLY A 23 8.86 -1.04 -1.55
CA GLY A 23 10.18 -1.03 -0.92
C GLY A 23 11.05 0.12 -1.39
N VAL A 24 11.54 0.89 -0.40
CA VAL A 24 12.29 2.15 -0.66
C VAL A 24 13.49 1.92 -1.56
N GLN A 25 14.28 0.87 -1.31
CA GLN A 25 15.47 0.59 -2.10
C GLN A 25 15.14 0.24 -3.55
N TYR A 26 14.20 -0.69 -3.76
CA TYR A 26 13.78 -1.08 -5.11
C TYR A 26 13.24 0.10 -5.92
N ILE A 27 12.41 0.94 -5.29
CA ILE A 27 11.85 2.12 -5.93
C ILE A 27 12.94 3.13 -6.29
N MET A 28 13.92 3.35 -5.41
CA MET A 28 15.02 4.29 -5.68
C MET A 28 15.92 3.81 -6.82
N ASP A 29 16.16 2.51 -6.94
CA ASP A 29 16.99 1.92 -7.99
C ASP A 29 16.28 1.85 -9.35
N ASN A 30 14.92 1.81 -9.34
CA ASN A 30 14.08 1.64 -10.54
C ASN A 30 12.94 2.68 -10.61
N LEU A 31 13.23 3.93 -10.31
CA LEU A 31 12.20 4.96 -10.04
C LEU A 31 11.20 5.13 -11.17
N SER A 32 11.65 5.33 -12.41
CA SER A 32 10.77 5.57 -13.55
C SER A 32 9.88 4.37 -13.83
N ASP A 33 10.46 3.18 -13.83
CA ASP A 33 9.74 1.93 -14.10
C ASP A 33 8.74 1.61 -12.99
N SER A 34 9.12 1.86 -11.72
CA SER A 34 8.22 1.67 -10.57
C SER A 34 7.00 2.60 -10.64
N LEU A 35 7.21 3.88 -10.96
CA LEU A 35 6.13 4.85 -11.11
C LEU A 35 5.17 4.46 -12.24
N LEU A 36 5.72 4.14 -13.42
CA LEU A 36 4.92 3.75 -14.58
C LEU A 36 4.17 2.43 -14.30
N THR A 37 4.83 1.45 -13.70
CA THR A 37 4.22 0.17 -13.36
C THR A 37 3.07 0.34 -12.36
N ASN A 38 3.23 1.17 -11.34
CA ASN A 38 2.18 1.40 -10.36
C ASN A 38 0.98 2.10 -10.99
N ILE A 39 1.19 3.23 -11.67
CA ILE A 39 0.09 4.03 -12.22
C ILE A 39 -0.58 3.34 -13.42
N GLN A 40 0.21 2.88 -14.39
CA GLN A 40 -0.35 2.22 -15.59
C GLN A 40 -0.92 0.85 -15.26
N GLY A 41 -0.26 0.09 -14.37
CA GLY A 41 -0.76 -1.21 -13.90
C GLY A 41 -2.11 -1.08 -13.21
N THR A 42 -2.25 -0.11 -12.31
CA THR A 42 -3.53 0.17 -11.65
C THR A 42 -4.61 0.59 -12.64
N HIS A 43 -4.27 1.48 -13.60
CA HIS A 43 -5.20 1.88 -14.65
C HIS A 43 -5.69 0.67 -15.50
N ILE A 44 -4.79 -0.21 -15.91
CA ILE A 44 -5.13 -1.43 -16.67
C ILE A 44 -6.07 -2.33 -15.86
N VAL A 45 -5.83 -2.50 -14.58
CA VAL A 45 -6.72 -3.28 -13.69
C VAL A 45 -8.10 -2.63 -13.59
N PHE A 46 -8.17 -1.29 -13.48
CA PHE A 46 -9.44 -0.60 -13.43
C PHE A 46 -10.25 -0.76 -14.73
N GLU A 47 -9.62 -0.64 -15.89
CA GLU A 47 -10.29 -0.89 -17.18
C GLU A 47 -10.86 -2.31 -17.24
N ALA A 48 -10.06 -3.32 -16.85
CA ALA A 48 -10.53 -4.71 -16.81
C ALA A 48 -11.68 -4.92 -15.83
N CYS A 49 -11.65 -4.25 -14.67
CA CYS A 49 -12.75 -4.29 -13.70
C CYS A 49 -14.02 -3.62 -14.24
N LYS A 50 -13.88 -2.47 -14.92
CA LYS A 50 -15.00 -1.72 -15.53
C LYS A 50 -15.70 -2.57 -16.59
N GLU A 51 -14.96 -3.11 -17.54
CA GLU A 51 -15.48 -3.95 -18.62
C GLU A 51 -16.23 -5.18 -18.14
N ASN A 52 -15.80 -5.76 -17.02
CA ASN A 52 -16.44 -6.93 -16.44
C ASN A 52 -17.41 -6.61 -15.27
N ASN A 53 -17.62 -5.31 -14.94
CA ASN A 53 -18.43 -4.83 -13.82
C ASN A 53 -18.03 -5.48 -12.48
N ILE A 54 -16.73 -5.65 -12.24
CA ILE A 54 -16.16 -6.28 -11.05
C ILE A 54 -15.73 -5.21 -10.04
N PRO A 55 -16.18 -5.27 -8.78
CA PRO A 55 -15.64 -4.42 -7.71
C PRO A 55 -14.17 -4.70 -7.47
N VAL A 56 -13.43 -3.67 -7.05
CA VAL A 56 -12.00 -3.79 -6.78
C VAL A 56 -11.62 -3.22 -5.41
N LEU A 57 -10.84 -3.96 -4.64
CA LEU A 57 -10.11 -3.42 -3.51
C LEU A 57 -8.68 -3.12 -3.96
N ILE A 58 -8.24 -1.88 -3.75
CA ILE A 58 -6.87 -1.46 -4.03
C ILE A 58 -6.10 -1.17 -2.75
N THR A 59 -4.84 -1.57 -2.70
CA THR A 59 -3.95 -1.20 -1.60
C THR A 59 -3.27 0.13 -1.89
N SER A 60 -3.49 1.08 -0.99
CA SER A 60 -2.74 2.31 -0.82
C SER A 60 -1.81 2.19 0.39
N THR A 61 -1.30 3.26 0.91
CA THR A 61 -0.26 3.28 1.93
C THR A 61 -0.43 4.44 2.91
N SER A 62 -0.06 4.25 4.17
CA SER A 62 0.06 5.33 5.15
C SER A 62 1.12 6.38 4.77
N GLU A 63 2.03 6.09 3.84
CA GLU A 63 3.04 7.05 3.39
C GLU A 63 2.43 8.29 2.71
N ILE A 64 1.18 8.24 2.28
CA ILE A 64 0.48 9.40 1.71
C ILE A 64 0.28 10.54 2.72
N TYR A 65 0.25 10.24 4.02
CA TYR A 65 0.20 11.26 5.08
C TYR A 65 1.50 12.07 5.18
N GLY A 66 2.60 11.52 4.67
CA GLY A 66 3.87 12.20 4.53
C GLY A 66 4.50 12.57 5.88
N THR A 67 4.64 13.89 6.10
CA THR A 67 5.23 14.45 7.33
C THR A 67 4.18 15.08 8.24
N SER A 68 2.92 14.66 8.17
CA SER A 68 1.87 15.13 9.06
C SER A 68 2.31 14.95 10.53
N LYS A 69 2.03 15.97 11.35
CA LYS A 69 2.37 16.01 12.77
C LYS A 69 1.16 15.78 13.67
N GLU A 70 0.04 15.36 13.09
CA GLU A 70 -1.15 15.02 13.86
C GLU A 70 -0.88 13.78 14.72
N GLU A 71 -1.42 13.76 15.94
CA GLU A 71 -1.21 12.66 16.90
C GLU A 71 -1.82 11.34 16.41
N SER A 72 -2.90 11.43 15.64
CA SER A 72 -3.54 10.29 14.97
C SER A 72 -3.96 10.67 13.55
N TRP A 73 -3.88 9.70 12.65
CA TRP A 73 -4.27 9.89 11.26
C TRP A 73 -5.58 9.16 10.98
N ASP A 74 -6.57 9.92 10.57
CA ASP A 74 -7.79 9.41 9.97
C ASP A 74 -7.74 9.55 8.43
N GLU A 75 -8.74 9.06 7.75
CA GLU A 75 -8.78 9.04 6.29
C GLU A 75 -8.86 10.45 5.67
N GLU A 76 -9.32 11.46 6.43
CA GLU A 76 -9.41 12.87 6.03
C GLU A 76 -8.15 13.68 6.41
N THR A 77 -7.20 13.08 7.11
CA THR A 77 -5.96 13.73 7.49
C THR A 77 -5.18 14.20 6.25
N LYS A 78 -4.73 15.45 6.27
CA LYS A 78 -4.05 16.09 5.13
C LYS A 78 -2.72 15.43 4.82
N SER A 79 -2.47 15.21 3.53
CA SER A 79 -1.19 14.75 3.02
C SER A 79 -0.16 15.89 3.01
N LEU A 80 0.96 15.72 3.69
CA LEU A 80 2.08 16.67 3.71
C LEU A 80 3.31 16.05 3.03
N ILE A 81 3.28 16.01 1.72
CA ILE A 81 4.36 15.45 0.89
C ILE A 81 5.50 16.46 0.77
N GLY A 82 6.72 15.97 0.84
CA GLY A 82 7.92 16.80 0.67
C GLY A 82 8.18 17.20 -0.80
N PRO A 83 9.26 17.98 -1.05
CA PRO A 83 9.56 18.50 -2.37
C PRO A 83 9.90 17.38 -3.35
N THR A 84 9.55 17.57 -4.62
CA THR A 84 9.81 16.60 -5.71
C THR A 84 11.29 16.30 -5.94
N THR A 85 12.20 17.16 -5.48
CA THR A 85 13.65 16.91 -5.46
C THR A 85 14.05 15.78 -4.49
N LYS A 86 13.14 15.32 -3.63
CA LYS A 86 13.31 14.18 -2.73
C LYS A 86 12.53 12.99 -3.27
N LEU A 87 13.19 12.19 -4.09
CA LEU A 87 12.58 11.10 -4.88
C LEU A 87 11.88 10.03 -4.05
N ARG A 88 12.20 9.91 -2.75
CA ARG A 88 11.51 8.99 -1.83
C ARG A 88 9.98 9.20 -1.75
N TRP A 89 9.50 10.40 -2.08
CA TRP A 89 8.06 10.69 -2.06
C TRP A 89 7.29 10.14 -3.26
N SER A 90 8.01 9.69 -4.28
CA SER A 90 7.41 9.20 -5.53
C SER A 90 6.42 8.06 -5.32
N TYR A 91 6.74 7.12 -4.42
CA TYR A 91 5.84 6.03 -4.09
C TYR A 91 4.52 6.52 -3.48
N ALA A 92 4.59 7.36 -2.46
CA ALA A 92 3.40 7.96 -1.85
C ALA A 92 2.56 8.69 -2.89
N VAL A 93 3.20 9.47 -3.77
CA VAL A 93 2.50 10.20 -4.84
C VAL A 93 1.87 9.26 -5.85
N SER A 94 2.55 8.17 -6.27
CA SER A 94 1.95 7.20 -7.19
C SER A 94 0.68 6.56 -6.59
N LYS A 95 0.71 6.22 -5.30
CA LYS A 95 -0.46 5.67 -4.62
C LYS A 95 -1.58 6.70 -4.43
N MET A 96 -1.24 7.99 -4.20
CA MET A 96 -2.24 9.08 -4.22
C MET A 96 -2.90 9.21 -5.59
N ILE A 97 -2.16 9.06 -6.69
CA ILE A 97 -2.72 9.07 -8.04
C ILE A 97 -3.69 7.89 -8.21
N ASP A 98 -3.33 6.69 -7.74
CA ASP A 98 -4.21 5.51 -7.78
C ASP A 98 -5.53 5.77 -7.03
N GLU A 99 -5.47 6.41 -5.84
CA GLU A 99 -6.68 6.78 -5.08
C GLU A 99 -7.55 7.78 -5.85
N PHE A 100 -6.95 8.85 -6.42
CA PHE A 100 -7.69 9.83 -7.22
C PHE A 100 -8.33 9.21 -8.45
N LEU A 101 -7.64 8.31 -9.16
CA LEU A 101 -8.20 7.59 -10.30
C LEU A 101 -9.39 6.72 -9.87
N ALA A 102 -9.26 5.97 -8.78
CA ALA A 102 -10.32 5.12 -8.25
C ALA A 102 -11.57 5.93 -7.89
N LEU A 103 -11.39 7.03 -7.13
CA LEU A 103 -12.49 7.89 -6.71
C LEU A 103 -13.16 8.62 -7.90
N SER A 104 -12.35 9.09 -8.85
CA SER A 104 -12.88 9.73 -10.07
C SER A 104 -13.75 8.76 -10.89
N GLU A 105 -13.31 7.51 -11.05
CA GLU A 105 -14.10 6.49 -11.75
C GLU A 105 -15.35 6.05 -10.96
N PHE A 106 -15.29 6.10 -9.64
CA PHE A 106 -16.45 5.87 -8.77
C PHE A 106 -17.50 6.97 -8.93
N GLU A 107 -17.09 8.25 -8.86
CA GLU A 107 -17.99 9.40 -9.06
C GLU A 107 -18.62 9.41 -10.46
N ALA A 108 -17.91 8.94 -11.46
CA ALA A 108 -18.44 8.77 -12.82
C ALA A 108 -19.39 7.56 -12.96
N GLY A 109 -19.53 6.73 -11.92
CA GLY A 109 -20.36 5.53 -11.92
C GLY A 109 -19.78 4.35 -12.70
N ASN A 110 -18.50 4.39 -13.04
CA ASN A 110 -17.82 3.39 -13.87
C ASN A 110 -17.18 2.26 -13.07
N LEU A 111 -16.69 2.54 -11.84
CA LEU A 111 -15.94 1.60 -11.03
C LEU A 111 -16.55 1.49 -9.62
N LYS A 112 -16.34 0.36 -8.97
CA LYS A 112 -16.77 0.11 -7.57
C LYS A 112 -15.54 -0.16 -6.71
N PRO A 113 -14.72 0.86 -6.37
CA PRO A 113 -13.49 0.69 -5.63
C PRO A 113 -13.73 0.67 -4.12
N ILE A 114 -12.87 -0.06 -3.41
CA ILE A 114 -12.60 0.09 -1.97
C ILE A 114 -11.11 0.39 -1.86
N ILE A 115 -10.75 1.45 -1.15
CA ILE A 115 -9.36 1.88 -1.01
C ILE A 115 -8.89 1.56 0.40
N VAL A 116 -7.72 0.91 0.52
CA VAL A 116 -7.15 0.54 1.82
C VAL A 116 -5.74 1.10 1.96
N ARG A 117 -5.55 2.02 2.91
CA ARG A 117 -4.24 2.55 3.29
C ARG A 117 -3.61 1.64 4.33
N LEU A 118 -2.65 0.85 3.90
CA LEU A 118 -1.93 -0.06 4.79
C LEU A 118 -0.85 0.68 5.57
N PHE A 119 -0.79 0.40 6.87
CA PHE A 119 0.36 0.70 7.71
C PHE A 119 1.36 -0.47 7.65
N ASN A 120 2.42 -0.45 8.48
CA ASN A 120 3.46 -1.47 8.35
C ASN A 120 2.91 -2.88 8.57
N THR A 121 2.64 -3.58 7.49
CA THR A 121 2.17 -4.96 7.54
C THR A 121 3.37 -5.90 7.65
N ILE A 122 3.28 -6.88 8.55
CA ILE A 122 4.30 -7.90 8.77
C ILE A 122 3.69 -9.30 8.68
N GLY A 123 4.49 -10.27 8.26
CA GLY A 123 4.05 -11.66 8.19
C GLY A 123 5.08 -12.62 7.62
N PRO A 124 4.75 -13.92 7.56
CA PRO A 124 5.62 -14.92 6.98
C PRO A 124 5.89 -14.62 5.49
N ASN A 125 7.03 -15.12 5.02
CA ASN A 125 7.53 -14.94 3.64
C ASN A 125 7.86 -13.48 3.25
N GLN A 126 7.87 -12.55 4.20
CA GLN A 126 8.38 -11.19 3.95
C GLN A 126 9.90 -11.25 3.82
N VAL A 127 10.42 -10.64 2.75
CA VAL A 127 11.87 -10.65 2.46
C VAL A 127 12.55 -9.37 2.94
N SER A 128 13.83 -9.47 3.27
CA SER A 128 14.64 -8.35 3.77
C SER A 128 15.16 -7.40 2.68
N ASP A 129 15.18 -7.85 1.42
CA ASP A 129 15.79 -7.15 0.28
C ASP A 129 15.22 -5.74 0.03
N TYR A 130 13.99 -5.50 0.44
CA TYR A 130 13.32 -4.21 0.27
C TYR A 130 13.55 -3.22 1.41
N GLY A 131 14.45 -3.53 2.35
CA GLY A 131 14.87 -2.60 3.41
C GLY A 131 13.89 -2.46 4.58
N MET A 132 12.91 -3.36 4.71
CA MET A 132 11.97 -3.36 5.83
C MET A 132 12.64 -3.82 7.13
N VAL A 133 12.34 -3.14 8.24
CA VAL A 133 13.05 -3.33 9.51
C VAL A 133 12.89 -4.72 10.11
N VAL A 134 11.66 -5.24 10.18
CA VAL A 134 11.39 -6.54 10.82
C VAL A 134 12.05 -7.70 10.09
N PRO A 135 11.90 -7.87 8.76
CA PRO A 135 12.59 -8.94 8.04
C PRO A 135 14.13 -8.86 8.18
N ARG A 136 14.69 -7.64 8.14
CA ARG A 136 16.15 -7.46 8.34
C ARG A 136 16.60 -7.88 9.71
N PHE A 137 15.88 -7.50 10.77
CA PHE A 137 16.22 -7.91 12.13
C PHE A 137 16.14 -9.43 12.30
N VAL A 138 15.08 -10.04 11.78
CA VAL A 138 14.91 -11.51 11.80
C VAL A 138 16.04 -12.20 11.04
N GLU A 139 16.40 -11.71 9.87
CA GLU A 139 17.50 -12.28 9.07
C GLU A 139 18.83 -12.18 9.80
N SER A 140 19.19 -11.01 10.34
CA SER A 140 20.42 -10.82 11.12
C SER A 140 20.46 -11.75 12.35
N ALA A 141 19.35 -11.84 13.09
CA ALA A 141 19.25 -12.73 14.24
C ALA A 141 19.41 -14.21 13.88
N LEU A 142 18.82 -14.66 12.76
CA LEU A 142 18.97 -16.04 12.29
C LEU A 142 20.37 -16.38 11.78
N LYS A 143 21.12 -15.38 11.33
CA LYS A 143 22.50 -15.53 10.87
C LYS A 143 23.54 -15.31 11.97
N ASP A 144 23.09 -15.01 13.20
CA ASP A 144 23.96 -14.62 14.33
C ASP A 144 24.85 -13.40 14.00
N GLU A 145 24.27 -12.45 13.25
CA GLU A 145 24.88 -11.19 12.85
C GLU A 145 24.38 -10.04 13.71
N ASP A 146 25.14 -8.94 13.78
CA ASP A 146 24.75 -7.74 14.51
C ASP A 146 23.47 -7.11 13.91
N ILE A 147 22.50 -6.78 14.78
CA ILE A 147 21.31 -6.04 14.40
C ILE A 147 21.63 -4.55 14.30
N VAL A 148 21.64 -4.03 13.07
CA VAL A 148 21.96 -2.63 12.80
C VAL A 148 20.72 -1.75 12.88
N ILE A 149 20.70 -0.83 13.86
CA ILE A 149 19.68 0.20 14.02
C ILE A 149 20.15 1.49 13.35
N HIS A 150 19.35 2.02 12.40
CA HIS A 150 19.63 3.31 11.79
C HIS A 150 19.12 4.47 12.68
N GLY A 151 20.02 5.39 13.00
CA GLY A 151 19.76 6.47 13.96
C GLY A 151 19.89 5.99 15.41
N ASP A 152 19.12 6.61 16.31
CA ASP A 152 19.14 6.30 17.75
C ASP A 152 18.08 5.23 18.16
N GLY A 153 17.27 4.78 17.20
CA GLY A 153 16.21 3.79 17.42
C GLY A 153 14.99 4.31 18.17
N SER A 154 14.89 5.62 18.43
CA SER A 154 13.74 6.24 19.12
C SER A 154 12.49 6.34 18.23
N GLN A 155 12.66 6.28 16.91
CA GLN A 155 11.53 6.31 15.97
C GLN A 155 10.58 5.14 16.23
N THR A 156 9.28 5.44 16.28
CA THR A 156 8.23 4.45 16.53
C THR A 156 7.59 3.96 15.23
N ARG A 157 7.03 2.76 15.29
CA ARG A 157 6.21 2.16 14.24
C ARG A 157 5.10 1.34 14.87
N SER A 158 3.93 1.33 14.21
CA SER A 158 2.90 0.33 14.45
C SER A 158 3.04 -0.80 13.43
N PHE A 159 2.82 -2.03 13.86
CA PHE A 159 2.91 -3.19 12.98
C PHE A 159 1.61 -3.97 13.03
N THR A 160 1.10 -4.36 11.87
CA THR A 160 -0.13 -5.12 11.72
C THR A 160 0.19 -6.50 11.14
N TRP A 161 -0.35 -7.53 11.76
CA TRP A 161 -0.21 -8.90 11.27
C TRP A 161 -0.97 -9.09 9.95
N VAL A 162 -0.33 -9.71 8.96
CA VAL A 162 -0.92 -9.91 7.62
C VAL A 162 -2.21 -10.71 7.65
N GLY A 163 -2.37 -11.64 8.59
CA GLY A 163 -3.62 -12.39 8.78
C GLY A 163 -4.79 -11.47 9.10
N ASP A 164 -4.60 -10.50 10.01
CA ASP A 164 -5.62 -9.52 10.36
C ASP A 164 -5.96 -8.63 9.15
N VAL A 165 -4.94 -8.22 8.38
CA VAL A 165 -5.14 -7.44 7.14
C VAL A 165 -6.03 -8.20 6.16
N ILE A 166 -5.79 -9.50 5.96
CA ILE A 166 -6.59 -10.35 5.07
C ILE A 166 -8.03 -10.46 5.56
N GLU A 167 -8.24 -10.63 6.87
CA GLU A 167 -9.59 -10.64 7.43
C GLU A 167 -10.34 -9.32 7.18
N TYR A 168 -9.67 -8.17 7.32
CA TYR A 168 -10.26 -6.88 6.98
C TYR A 168 -10.60 -6.77 5.50
N PHE A 169 -9.73 -7.23 4.60
CA PHE A 169 -10.00 -7.21 3.16
C PHE A 169 -11.27 -8.00 2.82
N LEU A 170 -11.42 -9.20 3.37
CA LEU A 170 -12.60 -10.03 3.14
C LEU A 170 -13.87 -9.38 3.69
N LYS A 171 -13.80 -8.82 4.91
CA LYS A 171 -14.94 -8.10 5.51
C LYS A 171 -15.34 -6.87 4.68
N LEU A 172 -14.39 -6.08 4.19
CA LEU A 172 -14.65 -4.92 3.36
C LEU A 172 -15.30 -5.32 2.01
N ALA A 173 -14.83 -6.41 1.40
CA ALA A 173 -15.43 -6.95 0.19
C ALA A 173 -16.90 -7.39 0.41
N GLU A 174 -17.20 -8.01 1.55
CA GLU A 174 -18.57 -8.40 1.94
C GLU A 174 -19.48 -7.20 2.23
N LEU A 175 -18.95 -6.15 2.87
CA LEU A 175 -19.70 -4.94 3.22
C LEU A 175 -20.10 -4.10 2.00
N LYS A 176 -19.38 -4.22 0.88
CA LYS A 176 -19.66 -3.54 -0.40
C LYS A 176 -19.82 -2.03 -0.29
N ARG A 177 -19.07 -1.39 0.62
CA ARG A 177 -19.05 0.07 0.75
C ARG A 177 -18.07 0.67 -0.24
N PHE A 178 -18.54 0.83 -1.47
CA PHE A 178 -17.71 1.32 -2.55
C PHE A 178 -17.53 2.83 -2.49
N GLY A 179 -16.37 3.31 -2.97
CA GLY A 179 -15.97 4.71 -2.93
C GLY A 179 -15.41 5.16 -1.58
N GLU A 180 -15.29 4.26 -0.60
CA GLU A 180 -14.75 4.59 0.72
C GLU A 180 -13.27 4.24 0.84
N ILE A 181 -12.57 4.98 1.71
CA ILE A 181 -11.16 4.77 2.08
C ILE A 181 -11.12 4.26 3.51
N TYR A 182 -10.20 3.34 3.79
CA TYR A 182 -10.00 2.77 5.12
C TYR A 182 -8.52 2.72 5.49
N ASN A 183 -8.18 3.17 6.67
CA ASN A 183 -6.89 2.91 7.29
C ASN A 183 -6.89 1.50 7.92
N ILE A 184 -5.89 0.68 7.59
CA ILE A 184 -5.66 -0.60 8.27
C ILE A 184 -4.29 -0.56 8.95
N GLY A 185 -4.31 -0.47 10.27
CA GLY A 185 -3.14 -0.37 11.12
C GLY A 185 -3.47 -0.72 12.57
N GLN A 186 -2.44 -0.77 13.42
CA GLN A 186 -2.58 -0.89 14.87
C GLN A 186 -2.39 0.46 15.52
N THR A 187 -3.03 0.67 16.67
CA THR A 187 -2.87 1.87 17.48
C THR A 187 -1.66 1.81 18.41
N GLU A 188 -1.15 0.61 18.69
CA GLU A 188 0.04 0.41 19.50
C GLU A 188 1.31 0.68 18.67
N GLU A 189 2.20 1.50 19.25
CA GLU A 189 3.48 1.81 18.67
C GLU A 189 4.63 1.18 19.47
N ILE A 190 5.65 0.73 18.75
CA ILE A 190 6.90 0.26 19.34
C ILE A 190 8.07 1.04 18.75
N SER A 191 9.03 1.46 19.60
CA SER A 191 10.27 2.03 19.10
C SER A 191 11.15 0.97 18.44
N ILE A 192 11.91 1.36 17.42
CA ILE A 192 12.83 0.43 16.74
C ILE A 192 13.86 -0.17 17.71
N LYS A 193 14.22 0.58 18.77
CA LYS A 193 15.12 0.08 19.81
C LYS A 193 14.49 -1.04 20.66
N ASN A 194 13.16 -1.04 20.80
CA ASN A 194 12.43 -2.02 21.62
C ASN A 194 11.87 -3.17 20.78
N LEU A 195 11.95 -3.06 19.45
CA LEU A 195 11.55 -4.10 18.51
C LEU A 195 12.50 -5.30 18.58
#